data_93c818abfd7d8b65bfead7ec26b1e650
#
_entry.id   93c818abfd7d8b65bfead7ec26b1e650
#
_cell.length_a   1.000
_cell.length_b   1.000
_cell.length_c   1.000
_cell.angle_alpha   90.00
_cell.angle_beta   90.00
_cell.angle_gamma   90.00
#
_symmetry.space_group_name_H-M   'P 1'
#
loop_
_entity.id
_entity.type
_entity.pdbx_description
1 polymer ?
#
loop_
_entity_poly.entity_id
_entity_poly.type
_entity_poly.pdbx_seq_one_letter_code
_entity_poly.pdbx_strand_id
1 'polypeptide(L)'
;MAEQDSLNASVLGTDVAIDTAEFDLFIKEVHREIIVKAGQKCTAVRRVMVPEHLLDHVQAALIDKLSQTTIGNPRHPKTRMGALVSLSQRQDVLEKAAKIGAEAQCVFGSHGLSAVIDASAETGAFVSPRLFRCENPDQAKAVHDIEAFGPVSTIMGYSDVDHAAKLLNRGQGSLVASVFTTDSGFACDMVMGSAAYHGRLYFNNAISAKESTGHGSPLPHLVHGGPGRAGGSEELGGVRGVMAYMQRTAIQGTPDILSKVTQRYVPNATPTPTADHPFRCSYNQLTLGQQLITLEREVTVEDIETFAHFTGDTFYAHMDAEAAKRNPFFPDRVAHGYLLLSFAAGLFVDPDEGPVLANTGLDELRFMKPVQAGESIHVALTVMAKTPRTDTYGEVRWYVRILNQDSDVVAEYQLLTMNAFEHSSEL
;
A
#
# COMPACT_ATOMS: atom_id res chain seq x y z
N MET A 1 3.79 -23.15 1.76
CA MET A 1 4.18 -22.10 2.70
C MET A 1 3.78 -22.56 4.09
N ALA A 2 4.64 -22.41 5.09
CA ALA A 2 4.35 -22.78 6.47
C ALA A 2 4.80 -21.61 7.37
N GLU A 3 3.85 -20.98 8.04
CA GLU A 3 4.09 -20.06 9.14
C GLU A 3 4.44 -20.91 10.37
N GLN A 4 5.69 -20.87 10.79
CA GLN A 4 6.17 -21.65 11.92
C GLN A 4 5.96 -20.88 13.22
N ASP A 5 6.47 -19.64 13.26
CA ASP A 5 6.37 -18.69 14.36
C ASP A 5 6.80 -17.29 13.89
N SER A 6 6.73 -16.30 14.78
CA SER A 6 7.10 -14.92 14.44
C SER A 6 7.66 -14.17 15.66
N LEU A 7 8.86 -13.65 15.54
CA LEU A 7 9.49 -12.81 16.56
C LEU A 7 9.31 -11.33 16.24
N ASN A 8 8.05 -10.89 16.25
CA ASN A 8 7.71 -9.50 15.98
C ASN A 8 8.37 -8.54 16.97
N ALA A 9 8.63 -7.34 16.49
CA ALA A 9 9.32 -6.35 17.29
C ALA A 9 8.63 -4.99 17.28
N SER A 10 8.96 -4.18 18.28
CA SER A 10 8.63 -2.77 18.35
C SER A 10 9.88 -1.97 18.64
N VAL A 11 10.12 -0.92 17.85
CA VAL A 11 11.30 -0.06 17.90
C VAL A 11 10.88 1.35 18.26
N LEU A 12 11.53 1.93 19.27
CA LEU A 12 11.42 3.35 19.61
C LEU A 12 12.51 4.12 18.87
N GLY A 13 12.17 5.15 18.10
CA GLY A 13 13.12 5.97 17.36
C GLY A 13 14.05 6.79 18.26
N THR A 14 15.21 7.16 17.76
CA THR A 14 16.21 7.97 18.47
C THR A 14 15.79 9.44 18.64
N ASP A 15 14.81 9.89 17.85
CA ASP A 15 14.18 11.21 17.90
C ASP A 15 13.14 11.34 19.02
N VAL A 16 12.72 10.23 19.63
CA VAL A 16 11.67 10.23 20.65
C VAL A 16 12.29 10.52 22.02
N ALA A 17 11.71 11.50 22.72
CA ALA A 17 12.09 11.86 24.09
C ALA A 17 11.02 11.39 25.10
N ILE A 18 11.40 11.30 26.36
CA ILE A 18 10.46 11.10 27.47
C ILE A 18 9.47 12.27 27.49
N ASP A 19 8.23 12.03 27.91
CA ASP A 19 7.16 13.02 27.97
C ASP A 19 6.65 13.51 26.59
N THR A 20 6.96 12.79 25.52
CA THR A 20 6.36 13.02 24.19
C THR A 20 5.17 12.10 23.95
N ALA A 21 4.29 12.52 23.03
CA ALA A 21 3.14 11.70 22.62
C ALA A 21 3.56 10.37 21.98
N GLU A 22 4.69 10.33 21.28
CA GLU A 22 5.28 9.16 20.68
C GLU A 22 5.77 8.16 21.72
N PHE A 23 6.37 8.64 22.82
CA PHE A 23 6.78 7.80 23.93
C PHE A 23 5.57 7.13 24.60
N ASP A 24 4.56 7.90 24.92
CA ASP A 24 3.32 7.40 25.54
C ASP A 24 2.60 6.40 24.63
N LEU A 25 2.57 6.69 23.33
CA LEU A 25 1.99 5.82 22.30
C LEU A 25 2.75 4.49 22.21
N PHE A 26 4.08 4.53 22.20
CA PHE A 26 4.93 3.35 22.19
C PHE A 26 4.67 2.46 23.40
N ILE A 27 4.69 3.03 24.60
CA ILE A 27 4.42 2.27 25.86
C ILE A 27 3.03 1.67 25.84
N LYS A 28 2.03 2.41 25.41
CA LYS A 28 0.64 1.95 25.29
C LYS A 28 0.51 0.78 24.31
N GLU A 29 1.08 0.89 23.12
CA GLU A 29 1.00 -0.13 22.07
C GLU A 29 1.76 -1.39 22.46
N VAL A 30 2.98 -1.28 22.99
CA VAL A 30 3.77 -2.43 23.47
C VAL A 30 3.04 -3.15 24.59
N HIS A 31 2.55 -2.42 25.60
CA HIS A 31 1.75 -3.01 26.67
C HIS A 31 0.55 -3.77 26.13
N ARG A 32 -0.23 -3.15 25.22
CA ARG A 32 -1.39 -3.77 24.57
C ARG A 32 -1.02 -5.08 23.87
N GLU A 33 0.06 -5.08 23.09
CA GLU A 33 0.50 -6.25 22.33
C GLU A 33 1.01 -7.39 23.22
N ILE A 34 1.49 -7.11 24.42
CA ILE A 34 1.87 -8.12 25.41
C ILE A 34 0.63 -8.80 25.99
N ILE A 35 -0.43 -8.06 26.31
CA ILE A 35 -1.56 -8.57 27.10
C ILE A 35 -2.77 -9.02 26.28
N VAL A 36 -2.99 -8.45 25.08
CA VAL A 36 -4.15 -8.80 24.24
C VAL A 36 -4.10 -10.29 23.89
N LYS A 37 -5.24 -10.98 24.09
CA LYS A 37 -5.35 -12.45 23.94
C LYS A 37 -4.33 -13.22 24.78
N ALA A 38 -3.90 -12.65 25.91
CA ALA A 38 -2.80 -13.18 26.73
C ALA A 38 -1.50 -13.42 25.92
N GLY A 39 -1.19 -12.52 24.98
CA GLY A 39 -0.03 -12.64 24.08
C GLY A 39 -0.10 -13.76 23.04
N GLN A 40 -1.24 -14.47 22.95
CA GLN A 40 -1.44 -15.56 21.99
C GLN A 40 -1.98 -15.00 20.66
N LYS A 41 -1.17 -14.21 20.01
CA LYS A 41 -1.44 -13.55 18.73
C LYS A 41 -0.20 -13.67 17.86
N CYS A 42 -0.35 -14.06 16.61
CA CYS A 42 0.74 -14.23 15.66
C CYS A 42 1.61 -12.98 15.51
N THR A 43 0.99 -11.80 15.67
CA THR A 43 1.68 -10.49 15.58
C THR A 43 2.11 -9.92 16.93
N ALA A 44 1.92 -10.61 18.07
CA ALA A 44 2.29 -10.07 19.38
C ALA A 44 3.77 -9.65 19.44
N VAL A 45 4.05 -8.53 20.09
CA VAL A 45 5.42 -8.01 20.24
C VAL A 45 6.21 -8.90 21.19
N ARG A 46 7.27 -9.50 20.68
CA ARG A 46 8.20 -10.36 21.44
C ARG A 46 9.50 -9.64 21.82
N ARG A 47 9.92 -8.70 20.99
CA ARG A 47 11.17 -7.96 21.16
C ARG A 47 10.90 -6.47 21.11
N VAL A 48 11.38 -5.74 22.09
CA VAL A 48 11.20 -4.30 22.27
C VAL A 48 12.57 -3.64 22.21
N MET A 49 12.84 -2.87 21.17
CA MET A 49 14.14 -2.25 20.90
C MET A 49 14.08 -0.77 21.19
N VAL A 50 14.99 -0.29 22.01
CA VAL A 50 14.96 1.05 22.59
C VAL A 50 16.35 1.68 22.50
N PRO A 51 16.50 2.98 22.21
CA PRO A 51 17.79 3.64 22.37
C PRO A 51 18.35 3.40 23.77
N GLU A 52 19.64 3.05 23.90
CA GLU A 52 20.26 2.67 25.18
C GLU A 52 19.97 3.65 26.31
N HIS A 53 20.01 4.96 26.00
CA HIS A 53 19.79 6.01 27.01
C HIS A 53 18.33 6.10 27.51
N LEU A 54 17.36 5.49 26.82
CA LEU A 54 15.95 5.44 27.23
C LEU A 54 15.54 4.10 27.83
N LEU A 55 16.44 3.10 27.86
CA LEU A 55 16.13 1.72 28.24
C LEU A 55 15.50 1.62 29.64
N ASP A 56 16.06 2.32 30.64
CA ASP A 56 15.56 2.31 32.01
C ASP A 56 14.19 2.99 32.14
N HIS A 57 13.96 4.08 31.40
CA HIS A 57 12.69 4.79 31.40
C HIS A 57 11.57 3.95 30.77
N VAL A 58 11.84 3.31 29.62
CA VAL A 58 10.88 2.43 28.98
C VAL A 58 10.59 1.20 29.84
N GLN A 59 11.61 0.60 30.45
CA GLN A 59 11.43 -0.50 31.39
C GLN A 59 10.50 -0.11 32.53
N ALA A 60 10.75 1.02 33.20
CA ALA A 60 9.94 1.50 34.33
C ALA A 60 8.48 1.75 33.89
N ALA A 61 8.27 2.42 32.74
CA ALA A 61 6.94 2.70 32.22
C ALA A 61 6.16 1.43 31.83
N LEU A 62 6.83 0.43 31.23
CA LEU A 62 6.19 -0.86 30.92
C LEU A 62 5.86 -1.65 32.18
N ILE A 63 6.74 -1.66 33.20
CA ILE A 63 6.46 -2.32 34.48
C ILE A 63 5.25 -1.69 35.16
N ASP A 64 5.17 -0.35 35.19
CA ASP A 64 4.00 0.34 35.73
C ASP A 64 2.70 -0.10 35.05
N LYS A 65 2.65 -0.09 33.72
CA LYS A 65 1.46 -0.54 32.95
C LYS A 65 1.14 -2.01 33.17
N LEU A 66 2.13 -2.88 33.18
CA LEU A 66 1.94 -4.32 33.40
C LEU A 66 1.45 -4.63 34.81
N SER A 67 1.91 -3.89 35.84
CA SER A 67 1.49 -4.06 37.22
C SER A 67 -0.01 -3.75 37.43
N GLN A 68 -0.57 -2.89 36.61
CA GLN A 68 -1.98 -2.52 36.63
C GLN A 68 -2.87 -3.49 35.84
N THR A 69 -2.29 -4.49 35.16
CA THR A 69 -3.04 -5.47 34.35
C THR A 69 -3.74 -6.49 35.22
N THR A 70 -5.05 -6.42 35.28
CA THR A 70 -5.89 -7.38 36.01
C THR A 70 -6.11 -8.66 35.21
N ILE A 71 -5.86 -9.79 35.85
CA ILE A 71 -5.95 -11.13 35.24
C ILE A 71 -7.17 -11.87 35.78
N GLY A 72 -7.94 -12.57 34.96
CA GLY A 72 -9.09 -13.33 35.44
C GLY A 72 -10.04 -13.77 34.36
N ASN A 73 -11.27 -14.05 34.80
CA ASN A 73 -12.39 -14.43 33.94
C ASN A 73 -12.66 -13.29 32.94
N PRO A 74 -12.57 -13.52 31.62
CA PRO A 74 -12.77 -12.47 30.60
C PRO A 74 -14.20 -11.89 30.57
N ARG A 75 -15.17 -12.55 31.20
CA ARG A 75 -16.55 -12.03 31.36
C ARG A 75 -16.65 -10.98 32.48
N HIS A 76 -15.67 -10.92 33.37
CA HIS A 76 -15.69 -9.97 34.47
C HIS A 76 -15.21 -8.58 33.95
N PRO A 77 -15.96 -7.48 34.18
CA PRO A 77 -15.68 -6.16 33.54
C PRO A 77 -14.33 -5.54 33.92
N LYS A 78 -13.74 -5.94 35.04
CA LYS A 78 -12.42 -5.46 35.47
C LYS A 78 -11.26 -6.28 34.88
N THR A 79 -11.51 -7.43 34.28
CA THR A 79 -10.45 -8.26 33.69
C THR A 79 -9.88 -7.59 32.43
N ARG A 80 -8.57 -7.52 32.35
CA ARG A 80 -7.83 -6.99 31.18
C ARG A 80 -7.08 -8.08 30.42
N MET A 81 -6.74 -9.17 31.06
CA MET A 81 -6.09 -10.33 30.43
C MET A 81 -6.72 -11.63 30.94
N GLY A 82 -7.10 -12.51 30.01
CA GLY A 82 -7.64 -13.85 30.32
C GLY A 82 -6.56 -14.92 30.47
N ALA A 83 -7.00 -16.17 30.49
CA ALA A 83 -6.12 -17.33 30.49
C ALA A 83 -5.54 -17.62 29.10
N LEU A 84 -4.48 -18.41 29.06
CA LEU A 84 -4.03 -19.10 27.86
C LEU A 84 -5.04 -20.17 27.43
N VAL A 85 -4.91 -20.65 26.18
CA VAL A 85 -5.86 -21.57 25.56
C VAL A 85 -5.94 -22.95 26.31
N SER A 86 -4.84 -23.37 26.93
CA SER A 86 -4.76 -24.66 27.64
C SER A 86 -3.64 -24.68 28.68
N LEU A 87 -3.68 -25.69 29.58
CA LEU A 87 -2.58 -25.95 30.53
C LEU A 87 -1.31 -26.38 29.83
N SER A 88 -1.38 -27.10 28.71
CA SER A 88 -0.21 -27.47 27.92
C SER A 88 0.46 -26.23 27.29
N GLN A 89 -0.34 -25.27 26.81
CA GLN A 89 0.20 -23.99 26.33
C GLN A 89 0.82 -23.18 27.46
N ARG A 90 0.23 -23.20 28.65
CA ARG A 90 0.84 -22.57 29.84
C ARG A 90 2.21 -23.16 30.12
N GLN A 91 2.34 -24.48 30.09
CA GLN A 91 3.59 -25.17 30.33
C GLN A 91 4.66 -24.79 29.26
N ASP A 92 4.30 -24.82 27.97
CA ASP A 92 5.19 -24.42 26.88
C ASP A 92 5.70 -22.98 27.04
N VAL A 93 4.81 -22.03 27.37
CA VAL A 93 5.17 -20.63 27.62
C VAL A 93 6.14 -20.49 28.77
N LEU A 94 5.92 -21.22 29.87
CA LEU A 94 6.80 -21.18 31.05
C LEU A 94 8.18 -21.77 30.76
N GLU A 95 8.26 -22.86 30.01
CA GLU A 95 9.52 -23.48 29.58
C GLU A 95 10.33 -22.58 28.64
N LYS A 96 9.66 -21.97 27.65
CA LYS A 96 10.27 -21.02 26.74
C LYS A 96 10.74 -19.75 27.45
N ALA A 97 9.92 -19.22 28.37
CA ALA A 97 10.29 -18.08 29.20
C ALA A 97 11.52 -18.40 30.11
N ALA A 98 11.63 -19.63 30.61
CA ALA A 98 12.82 -20.05 31.35
C ALA A 98 14.08 -20.08 30.49
N LYS A 99 13.97 -20.52 29.22
CA LYS A 99 15.10 -20.49 28.28
C LYS A 99 15.53 -19.06 27.95
N ILE A 100 14.57 -18.15 27.75
CA ILE A 100 14.85 -16.71 27.57
C ILE A 100 15.49 -16.14 28.82
N GLY A 101 15.03 -16.53 30.01
CA GLY A 101 15.55 -16.11 31.30
C GLY A 101 16.98 -16.59 31.63
N ALA A 102 17.54 -17.53 30.86
CA ALA A 102 18.92 -17.91 30.94
C ALA A 102 19.89 -16.86 30.34
N GLU A 103 19.39 -16.01 29.46
CA GLU A 103 20.19 -14.98 28.75
C GLU A 103 19.72 -13.54 29.06
N ALA A 104 18.51 -13.38 29.65
CA ALA A 104 17.89 -12.10 29.95
C ALA A 104 17.30 -12.07 31.35
N GLN A 105 17.44 -10.97 32.05
CA GLN A 105 16.91 -10.82 33.41
C GLN A 105 15.38 -10.63 33.37
N CYS A 106 14.63 -11.43 34.12
CA CYS A 106 13.20 -11.21 34.31
C CYS A 106 13.00 -10.01 35.26
N VAL A 107 12.60 -8.86 34.71
CA VAL A 107 12.39 -7.62 35.46
C VAL A 107 10.94 -7.44 35.93
N PHE A 108 9.99 -8.22 35.38
CA PHE A 108 8.61 -8.23 35.83
C PHE A 108 7.98 -9.63 35.64
N GLY A 109 7.14 -10.05 36.59
CA GLY A 109 6.33 -11.28 36.49
C GLY A 109 7.05 -12.56 36.96
N SER A 110 8.24 -12.47 37.57
CA SER A 110 9.01 -13.61 38.11
C SER A 110 8.31 -14.35 39.27
N HIS A 111 7.52 -13.66 40.08
CA HIS A 111 6.93 -14.18 41.31
C HIS A 111 5.59 -14.94 41.09
N GLY A 112 5.18 -15.16 39.83
CA GLY A 112 3.94 -15.85 39.53
C GLY A 112 2.70 -14.93 39.59
N LEU A 113 1.52 -15.53 39.68
CA LEU A 113 0.24 -14.81 39.71
C LEU A 113 -0.03 -14.30 41.14
N SER A 114 -0.29 -12.99 41.26
CA SER A 114 -0.64 -12.39 42.55
C SER A 114 -2.12 -12.59 42.92
N ALA A 115 -3.01 -12.53 41.96
CA ALA A 115 -4.46 -12.76 42.11
C ALA A 115 -5.12 -13.02 40.75
N VAL A 116 -6.19 -13.77 40.74
CA VAL A 116 -7.04 -14.05 39.57
C VAL A 116 -8.46 -13.65 39.88
N ILE A 117 -9.05 -12.76 39.09
CA ILE A 117 -10.42 -12.28 39.34
C ILE A 117 -11.43 -13.29 38.83
N ASP A 118 -12.35 -13.68 39.70
CA ASP A 118 -13.51 -14.55 39.39
C ASP A 118 -13.13 -15.84 38.63
N ALA A 119 -12.00 -16.45 39.00
CA ALA A 119 -11.50 -17.71 38.44
C ALA A 119 -10.45 -18.34 39.36
N SER A 120 -10.13 -19.63 39.14
CA SER A 120 -9.10 -20.37 39.90
C SER A 120 -7.73 -20.30 39.18
N ALA A 121 -6.73 -19.84 39.89
CA ALA A 121 -5.34 -19.86 39.41
C ALA A 121 -4.76 -21.28 39.33
N GLU A 122 -5.28 -22.22 40.11
CA GLU A 122 -4.80 -23.61 40.19
C GLU A 122 -5.26 -24.42 38.99
N THR A 123 -6.55 -24.30 38.63
CA THR A 123 -7.17 -25.07 37.54
C THR A 123 -7.20 -24.34 36.22
N GLY A 124 -6.97 -23.01 36.20
CA GLY A 124 -6.92 -22.18 35.00
C GLY A 124 -5.54 -22.06 34.40
N ALA A 125 -5.47 -21.88 33.09
CA ALA A 125 -4.21 -21.68 32.36
C ALA A 125 -3.72 -20.21 32.42
N PHE A 126 -3.78 -19.60 33.59
CA PHE A 126 -3.34 -18.22 33.77
C PHE A 126 -1.82 -18.13 33.93
N VAL A 127 -1.25 -17.06 33.32
CA VAL A 127 0.17 -16.69 33.41
C VAL A 127 0.27 -15.19 33.67
N SER A 128 1.15 -14.77 34.59
CA SER A 128 1.50 -13.35 34.73
C SER A 128 2.23 -12.87 33.48
N PRO A 129 1.98 -11.65 32.98
CA PRO A 129 2.84 -11.05 31.97
C PRO A 129 4.29 -11.06 32.46
N ARG A 130 5.23 -11.34 31.55
CA ARG A 130 6.67 -11.35 31.84
C ARG A 130 7.40 -10.37 30.94
N LEU A 131 8.17 -9.51 31.55
CA LEU A 131 9.11 -8.63 30.86
C LEU A 131 10.53 -9.06 31.22
N PHE A 132 11.32 -9.34 30.20
CA PHE A 132 12.75 -9.62 30.33
C PHE A 132 13.54 -8.40 29.85
N ARG A 133 14.73 -8.21 30.39
CA ARG A 133 15.74 -7.26 29.94
C ARG A 133 16.98 -8.01 29.49
N CYS A 134 17.37 -7.80 28.24
CA CYS A 134 18.58 -8.36 27.66
C CYS A 134 19.68 -7.29 27.61
N GLU A 135 20.72 -7.44 28.41
CA GLU A 135 21.83 -6.48 28.48
C GLU A 135 22.81 -6.63 27.29
N ASN A 136 22.94 -7.83 26.74
CA ASN A 136 23.86 -8.12 25.65
C ASN A 136 23.12 -8.69 24.42
N PRO A 137 22.32 -7.88 23.72
CA PRO A 137 21.45 -8.37 22.65
C PRO A 137 22.23 -8.96 21.47
N ASP A 138 23.45 -8.50 21.19
CA ASP A 138 24.29 -9.03 20.11
C ASP A 138 24.79 -10.47 20.37
N GLN A 139 24.93 -10.86 21.61
CA GLN A 139 25.45 -12.20 21.99
C GLN A 139 24.34 -13.18 22.32
N ALA A 140 23.17 -12.68 22.74
CA ALA A 140 22.03 -13.49 23.10
C ALA A 140 21.47 -14.25 21.88
N LYS A 141 20.97 -15.46 22.08
CA LYS A 141 20.36 -16.31 21.07
C LYS A 141 18.88 -16.55 21.37
N ALA A 142 18.56 -16.99 22.57
CA ALA A 142 17.20 -17.37 22.95
C ALA A 142 16.19 -16.25 22.75
N VAL A 143 16.56 -14.98 23.00
CA VAL A 143 15.69 -13.81 22.80
C VAL A 143 15.39 -13.54 21.32
N HIS A 144 16.20 -14.04 20.39
CA HIS A 144 16.04 -13.88 18.96
C HIS A 144 15.56 -15.15 18.23
N ASP A 145 15.56 -16.31 18.92
CA ASP A 145 15.24 -17.60 18.32
C ASP A 145 13.96 -18.21 18.88
N ILE A 146 13.56 -17.87 20.12
CA ILE A 146 12.46 -18.53 20.81
C ILE A 146 11.23 -17.63 20.88
N GLU A 147 10.13 -18.08 20.27
CA GLU A 147 8.81 -17.49 20.51
C GLU A 147 8.11 -18.17 21.68
N ALA A 148 7.94 -17.47 22.80
CA ALA A 148 7.03 -17.87 23.86
C ALA A 148 5.63 -17.35 23.52
N PHE A 149 4.74 -18.22 23.00
CA PHE A 149 3.41 -17.82 22.51
C PHE A 149 2.43 -17.56 23.67
N GLY A 150 2.73 -16.49 24.40
CA GLY A 150 2.07 -16.01 25.60
C GLY A 150 2.45 -14.57 25.92
N PRO A 151 2.10 -14.03 27.10
CA PRO A 151 2.35 -12.64 27.47
C PRO A 151 3.82 -12.45 27.92
N VAL A 152 4.75 -12.65 26.99
CA VAL A 152 6.19 -12.61 27.21
C VAL A 152 6.85 -11.71 26.19
N SER A 153 7.64 -10.71 26.64
CA SER A 153 8.42 -9.83 25.79
C SER A 153 9.79 -9.54 26.40
N THR A 154 10.77 -9.22 25.55
CA THR A 154 12.12 -8.87 25.97
C THR A 154 12.47 -7.47 25.49
N ILE A 155 12.88 -6.59 26.41
CA ILE A 155 13.40 -5.26 26.13
C ILE A 155 14.93 -5.32 25.98
N MET A 156 15.46 -4.57 25.01
CA MET A 156 16.88 -4.50 24.72
C MET A 156 17.29 -3.13 24.19
N GLY A 157 18.51 -2.70 24.50
CA GLY A 157 19.09 -1.45 24.02
C GLY A 157 19.69 -1.58 22.63
N TYR A 158 19.71 -0.47 21.86
CA TYR A 158 20.47 -0.32 20.64
C TYR A 158 21.20 1.04 20.62
N SER A 159 22.36 1.12 19.95
CA SER A 159 23.22 2.30 19.90
C SER A 159 22.82 3.29 18.79
N ASP A 160 22.43 2.78 17.63
CA ASP A 160 22.13 3.54 16.42
C ASP A 160 21.15 2.77 15.52
N VAL A 161 20.73 3.39 14.40
CA VAL A 161 19.73 2.82 13.47
C VAL A 161 20.21 1.51 12.82
N ASP A 162 21.50 1.40 12.49
CA ASP A 162 22.07 0.20 11.89
C ASP A 162 22.06 -0.96 12.88
N HIS A 163 22.36 -0.68 14.15
CA HIS A 163 22.27 -1.66 15.22
C HIS A 163 20.84 -2.11 15.46
N ALA A 164 19.86 -1.18 15.48
CA ALA A 164 18.45 -1.53 15.61
C ALA A 164 18.00 -2.45 14.46
N ALA A 165 18.33 -2.12 13.21
CA ALA A 165 18.02 -2.94 12.04
C ALA A 165 18.67 -4.33 12.12
N LYS A 166 19.94 -4.40 12.53
CA LYS A 166 20.65 -5.66 12.73
C LYS A 166 20.00 -6.54 13.79
N LEU A 167 19.58 -5.98 14.91
CA LEU A 167 18.86 -6.71 15.96
C LEU A 167 17.49 -7.21 15.47
N LEU A 168 16.77 -6.40 14.69
CA LEU A 168 15.50 -6.81 14.05
C LEU A 168 15.72 -8.05 13.18
N ASN A 169 16.73 -8.03 12.32
CA ASN A 169 17.01 -9.08 11.34
C ASN A 169 17.40 -10.41 11.99
N ARG A 170 17.89 -10.40 13.23
CA ARG A 170 18.19 -11.62 14.00
C ARG A 170 16.96 -12.49 14.27
N GLY A 171 15.74 -11.95 14.13
CA GLY A 171 14.51 -12.74 14.19
C GLY A 171 14.31 -13.69 13.01
N GLN A 172 15.11 -13.58 11.94
CA GLN A 172 15.11 -14.46 10.76
C GLN A 172 13.76 -14.58 10.05
N GLY A 173 13.00 -13.52 10.08
CA GLY A 173 11.67 -13.42 9.50
C GLY A 173 10.60 -13.16 10.55
N SER A 174 9.78 -12.13 10.30
CA SER A 174 8.68 -11.73 11.17
C SER A 174 7.49 -11.27 10.36
N LEU A 175 6.30 -11.38 10.93
CA LEU A 175 5.08 -10.83 10.34
C LEU A 175 5.10 -9.31 10.33
N VAL A 176 5.55 -8.70 11.43
CA VAL A 176 5.52 -7.24 11.58
C VAL A 176 6.59 -6.72 12.53
N ALA A 177 7.13 -5.55 12.20
CA ALA A 177 7.81 -4.69 13.16
C ALA A 177 7.16 -3.30 13.16
N SER A 178 6.92 -2.73 14.34
CA SER A 178 6.49 -1.34 14.50
C SER A 178 7.69 -0.45 14.78
N VAL A 179 7.68 0.76 14.23
CA VAL A 179 8.69 1.78 14.46
C VAL A 179 7.98 3.07 14.86
N PHE A 180 8.31 3.59 16.03
CA PHE A 180 7.72 4.83 16.56
C PHE A 180 8.71 5.96 16.39
N THR A 181 8.46 6.83 15.43
CA THR A 181 9.36 7.95 15.07
C THR A 181 8.60 9.03 14.31
N THR A 182 9.10 10.25 14.38
CA THR A 182 8.73 11.38 13.50
C THR A 182 9.85 11.70 12.52
N ASP A 183 11.03 11.11 12.69
CA ASP A 183 12.18 11.30 11.81
C ASP A 183 12.07 10.40 10.56
N SER A 184 11.87 11.03 9.42
CA SER A 184 11.79 10.34 8.13
C SER A 184 13.13 9.73 7.69
N GLY A 185 14.27 10.29 8.12
CA GLY A 185 15.60 9.73 7.87
C GLY A 185 15.76 8.40 8.59
N PHE A 186 15.49 8.39 9.91
CA PHE A 186 15.46 7.16 10.70
C PHE A 186 14.52 6.12 10.10
N ALA A 187 13.32 6.54 9.65
CA ALA A 187 12.36 5.63 9.03
C ALA A 187 12.89 5.02 7.72
N CYS A 188 13.53 5.82 6.85
CA CYS A 188 14.16 5.33 5.62
C CYS A 188 15.26 4.31 5.91
N ASP A 189 16.14 4.60 6.85
CA ASP A 189 17.26 3.70 7.22
C ASP A 189 16.74 2.38 7.79
N MET A 190 15.69 2.42 8.62
CA MET A 190 15.00 1.22 9.11
C MET A 190 14.38 0.38 7.98
N VAL A 191 13.76 1.01 6.97
CA VAL A 191 13.25 0.30 5.79
C VAL A 191 14.38 -0.37 5.03
N MET A 192 15.44 0.37 4.71
CA MET A 192 16.57 -0.14 3.93
C MET A 192 17.32 -1.25 4.67
N GLY A 193 17.45 -1.13 5.99
CA GLY A 193 18.17 -2.09 6.80
C GLY A 193 17.39 -3.36 7.17
N SER A 194 16.03 -3.31 7.18
CA SER A 194 15.26 -4.41 7.77
C SER A 194 14.06 -4.93 6.95
N ALA A 195 13.64 -4.25 5.88
CA ALA A 195 12.43 -4.63 5.14
C ALA A 195 12.48 -6.07 4.59
N ALA A 196 13.66 -6.57 4.21
CA ALA A 196 13.82 -7.93 3.69
C ALA A 196 13.50 -9.05 4.70
N TYR A 197 13.40 -8.72 5.99
CA TYR A 197 13.15 -9.67 7.08
C TYR A 197 11.75 -9.58 7.68
N HIS A 198 10.90 -8.68 7.16
CA HIS A 198 9.58 -8.41 7.73
C HIS A 198 8.50 -8.43 6.66
N GLY A 199 7.36 -9.01 6.97
CA GLY A 199 6.20 -8.96 6.10
C GLY A 199 5.59 -7.55 6.05
N ARG A 200 5.67 -6.82 7.17
CA ARG A 200 5.20 -5.45 7.29
C ARG A 200 6.08 -4.64 8.23
N LEU A 201 6.49 -3.47 7.79
CA LEU A 201 6.99 -2.40 8.65
C LEU A 201 5.86 -1.40 8.89
N TYR A 202 5.55 -1.14 10.15
CA TYR A 202 4.47 -0.26 10.57
C TYR A 202 5.06 0.95 11.30
N PHE A 203 5.07 2.10 10.62
CA PHE A 203 5.52 3.36 11.21
C PHE A 203 4.34 4.06 11.91
N ASN A 204 4.57 4.51 13.14
CA ASN A 204 3.53 5.15 13.93
C ASN A 204 4.06 6.37 14.69
N ASN A 205 3.22 7.38 14.81
CA ASN A 205 3.43 8.60 15.59
C ASN A 205 2.06 9.16 16.01
N ALA A 206 2.05 10.27 16.75
CA ALA A 206 0.83 10.86 17.26
C ALA A 206 -0.18 11.28 16.17
N ILE A 207 0.27 11.54 14.94
CA ILE A 207 -0.59 11.90 13.80
C ILE A 207 -1.24 10.66 13.23
N SER A 208 -0.43 9.65 12.85
CA SER A 208 -0.90 8.42 12.22
C SER A 208 -1.71 7.52 13.16
N ALA A 209 -1.47 7.61 14.48
CA ALA A 209 -2.17 6.81 15.47
C ALA A 209 -3.70 7.03 15.49
N LYS A 210 -4.18 8.19 15.02
CA LYS A 210 -5.61 8.52 15.00
C LYS A 210 -6.42 7.67 14.03
N GLU A 211 -5.78 7.21 12.95
CA GLU A 211 -6.41 6.46 11.85
C GLU A 211 -5.79 5.08 11.64
N SER A 212 -4.87 4.69 12.50
CA SER A 212 -4.16 3.43 12.40
C SER A 212 -4.99 2.25 12.87
N THR A 213 -4.84 1.10 12.18
CA THR A 213 -5.36 -0.20 12.62
C THR A 213 -4.49 -0.84 13.71
N GLY A 214 -3.31 -0.29 13.98
CA GLY A 214 -2.35 -0.76 14.98
C GLY A 214 -1.40 -1.85 14.49
N HIS A 215 -0.49 -2.23 15.39
CA HIS A 215 0.57 -3.21 15.11
C HIS A 215 0.04 -4.54 14.58
N GLY A 216 -1.02 -5.04 15.16
CA GLY A 216 -1.50 -6.40 14.93
C GLY A 216 -2.60 -6.57 13.89
N SER A 217 -2.97 -5.55 13.13
CA SER A 217 -4.12 -5.60 12.23
C SER A 217 -3.76 -5.02 10.87
N PRO A 218 -3.27 -5.83 9.92
CA PRO A 218 -3.02 -5.37 8.56
C PRO A 218 -4.35 -5.04 7.87
N LEU A 219 -4.31 -4.09 6.94
CA LEU A 219 -5.44 -3.82 6.05
C LEU A 219 -5.55 -4.96 5.00
N PRO A 220 -6.75 -5.28 4.50
CA PRO A 220 -6.96 -6.38 3.56
C PRO A 220 -6.16 -6.30 2.26
N HIS A 221 -5.71 -5.12 1.86
CA HIS A 221 -4.88 -4.90 0.68
C HIS A 221 -3.38 -4.98 0.95
N LEU A 222 -2.97 -5.17 2.21
CA LEU A 222 -1.58 -5.38 2.60
C LEU A 222 -1.24 -6.87 2.67
N VAL A 223 0.05 -7.17 2.60
CA VAL A 223 0.55 -8.53 2.83
C VAL A 223 0.45 -8.86 4.32
N HIS A 224 -0.12 -10.03 4.65
CA HIS A 224 0.00 -10.65 5.97
C HIS A 224 0.79 -11.94 5.83
N GLY A 225 1.96 -11.95 6.36
CA GLY A 225 2.94 -13.01 6.23
C GLY A 225 4.32 -12.38 6.32
N GLY A 226 5.36 -13.15 6.25
CA GLY A 226 6.71 -12.64 6.31
C GLY A 226 7.71 -13.65 5.76
N PRO A 227 8.95 -13.23 5.52
CA PRO A 227 10.01 -14.10 5.04
C PRO A 227 10.44 -15.12 6.12
N GLY A 228 11.19 -16.14 5.71
CA GLY A 228 11.79 -17.11 6.60
C GLY A 228 10.76 -17.86 7.44
N ARG A 229 10.94 -17.84 8.75
CA ARG A 229 10.08 -18.54 9.72
C ARG A 229 8.63 -18.04 9.77
N ALA A 230 8.36 -16.82 9.32
CA ALA A 230 7.02 -16.24 9.24
C ALA A 230 6.22 -16.70 8.00
N GLY A 231 6.78 -17.53 7.14
CA GLY A 231 6.08 -18.36 6.17
C GLY A 231 5.60 -17.71 4.88
N GLY A 232 5.49 -16.40 4.79
CA GLY A 232 5.00 -15.63 3.64
C GLY A 232 3.60 -16.00 3.14
N SER A 233 2.69 -15.04 3.05
CA SER A 233 1.33 -15.26 2.56
C SER A 233 0.68 -13.94 2.13
N GLU A 234 -0.43 -14.03 1.37
CA GLU A 234 -1.33 -12.91 1.15
C GLU A 234 -2.29 -12.75 2.34
N GLU A 235 -2.80 -11.54 2.57
CA GLU A 235 -3.89 -11.33 3.54
C GLU A 235 -5.13 -12.11 3.11
N LEU A 236 -5.66 -12.93 4.00
CA LEU A 236 -6.74 -13.87 3.68
C LEU A 236 -8.11 -13.21 3.53
N GLY A 237 -8.29 -12.01 4.04
CA GLY A 237 -9.57 -11.29 4.01
C GLY A 237 -9.83 -10.45 2.77
N GLY A 238 -8.89 -10.32 1.85
CA GLY A 238 -8.97 -9.42 0.71
C GLY A 238 -9.01 -10.10 -0.65
N VAL A 239 -9.21 -9.32 -1.69
CA VAL A 239 -9.18 -9.78 -3.10
C VAL A 239 -7.85 -10.48 -3.42
N ARG A 240 -6.74 -10.02 -2.86
CA ARG A 240 -5.41 -10.64 -3.05
C ARG A 240 -5.38 -12.07 -2.50
N GLY A 241 -6.01 -12.31 -1.34
CA GLY A 241 -6.14 -13.65 -0.77
C GLY A 241 -6.92 -14.59 -1.70
N VAL A 242 -8.04 -14.13 -2.26
CA VAL A 242 -8.79 -14.90 -3.27
C VAL A 242 -7.91 -15.20 -4.48
N MET A 243 -7.22 -14.19 -5.01
CA MET A 243 -6.36 -14.35 -6.19
C MET A 243 -5.16 -15.29 -5.94
N ALA A 244 -4.67 -15.40 -4.70
CA ALA A 244 -3.58 -16.31 -4.35
C ALA A 244 -3.95 -17.78 -4.53
N TYR A 245 -5.24 -18.12 -4.44
CA TYR A 245 -5.76 -19.49 -4.64
C TYR A 245 -6.23 -19.75 -6.07
N MET A 246 -6.20 -18.73 -6.95
CA MET A 246 -6.63 -18.90 -8.35
C MET A 246 -5.47 -19.35 -9.24
N GLN A 247 -5.78 -20.22 -10.19
CA GLN A 247 -4.83 -20.59 -11.24
C GLN A 247 -4.58 -19.38 -12.16
N ARG A 248 -3.33 -19.07 -12.38
CA ARG A 248 -2.89 -18.09 -13.37
C ARG A 248 -2.45 -18.80 -14.65
N THR A 249 -3.02 -18.40 -15.77
CA THR A 249 -2.66 -18.93 -17.08
C THR A 249 -2.19 -17.80 -17.98
N ALA A 250 -0.99 -17.90 -18.54
CA ALA A 250 -0.51 -16.97 -19.54
C ALA A 250 -1.18 -17.25 -20.89
N ILE A 251 -1.67 -16.19 -21.53
CA ILE A 251 -2.27 -16.27 -22.88
C ILE A 251 -1.41 -15.44 -23.82
N GLN A 252 -0.99 -16.04 -24.93
CA GLN A 252 -0.21 -15.38 -25.97
C GLN A 252 -0.93 -15.53 -27.30
N GLY A 253 -0.90 -14.48 -28.12
CA GLY A 253 -1.54 -14.50 -29.44
C GLY A 253 -1.39 -13.18 -30.17
N THR A 254 -1.98 -13.08 -31.35
CA THR A 254 -2.07 -11.81 -32.09
C THR A 254 -2.96 -10.82 -31.32
N PRO A 255 -2.80 -9.49 -31.53
CA PRO A 255 -3.67 -8.50 -30.90
C PRO A 255 -5.17 -8.76 -31.09
N ASP A 256 -5.58 -9.26 -32.24
CA ASP A 256 -6.99 -9.61 -32.51
C ASP A 256 -7.49 -10.76 -31.62
N ILE A 257 -6.70 -11.84 -31.50
CA ILE A 257 -7.03 -12.96 -30.61
C ILE A 257 -7.10 -12.48 -29.16
N LEU A 258 -6.09 -11.72 -28.72
CA LEU A 258 -6.03 -11.20 -27.36
C LEU A 258 -7.21 -10.27 -27.08
N SER A 259 -7.57 -9.39 -28.02
CA SER A 259 -8.72 -8.50 -27.88
C SER A 259 -10.03 -9.28 -27.67
N LYS A 260 -10.20 -10.36 -28.44
CA LYS A 260 -11.40 -11.20 -28.34
C LYS A 260 -11.47 -11.98 -27.03
N VAL A 261 -10.34 -12.55 -26.60
CA VAL A 261 -10.27 -13.37 -25.37
C VAL A 261 -10.42 -12.52 -24.12
N THR A 262 -9.76 -11.34 -24.09
CA THR A 262 -9.76 -10.47 -22.90
C THR A 262 -10.94 -9.52 -22.83
N GLN A 263 -11.78 -9.47 -23.88
CA GLN A 263 -12.86 -8.50 -24.01
C GLN A 263 -12.39 -7.05 -23.85
N ARG A 264 -11.19 -6.78 -24.35
CA ARG A 264 -10.55 -5.48 -24.36
C ARG A 264 -9.77 -5.28 -25.65
N TYR A 265 -9.94 -4.18 -26.34
CA TYR A 265 -9.15 -3.86 -27.53
C TYR A 265 -7.67 -3.73 -27.14
N VAL A 266 -6.84 -4.56 -27.77
CA VAL A 266 -5.38 -4.53 -27.59
C VAL A 266 -4.81 -3.64 -28.70
N PRO A 267 -3.93 -2.68 -28.40
CA PRO A 267 -3.30 -1.85 -29.41
C PRO A 267 -2.70 -2.68 -30.56
N ASN A 268 -2.90 -2.21 -31.80
CA ASN A 268 -2.56 -2.88 -33.06
C ASN A 268 -3.48 -4.06 -33.45
N ALA A 269 -4.56 -4.34 -32.72
CA ALA A 269 -5.64 -5.18 -33.27
C ALA A 269 -6.33 -4.44 -34.43
N THR A 270 -6.95 -5.20 -35.32
CA THR A 270 -7.70 -4.66 -36.47
C THR A 270 -8.91 -3.88 -35.97
N PRO A 271 -8.98 -2.55 -36.19
CA PRO A 271 -10.14 -1.76 -35.78
C PRO A 271 -11.31 -1.99 -36.73
N THR A 272 -12.52 -1.76 -36.22
CA THR A 272 -13.74 -1.77 -37.03
C THR A 272 -14.15 -0.31 -37.31
N PRO A 273 -14.07 0.15 -38.55
CA PRO A 273 -14.57 1.50 -38.91
C PRO A 273 -16.05 1.64 -38.54
N THR A 274 -16.41 2.82 -38.04
CA THR A 274 -17.80 3.12 -37.71
C THR A 274 -18.46 3.94 -38.82
N ALA A 275 -19.71 3.64 -39.12
CA ALA A 275 -20.54 4.46 -40.03
C ALA A 275 -21.13 5.66 -39.29
N ASP A 276 -21.53 5.48 -38.03
CA ASP A 276 -22.06 6.50 -37.16
C ASP A 276 -20.99 7.04 -36.22
N HIS A 277 -21.11 8.31 -35.85
CA HIS A 277 -20.22 8.91 -34.88
C HIS A 277 -20.33 8.17 -33.53
N PRO A 278 -19.23 7.62 -32.96
CA PRO A 278 -19.33 6.76 -31.77
C PRO A 278 -19.88 7.47 -30.54
N PHE A 279 -19.81 8.81 -30.46
CA PHE A 279 -20.43 9.57 -29.37
C PHE A 279 -21.96 9.70 -29.51
N ARG A 280 -22.53 9.29 -30.65
CA ARG A 280 -23.99 9.14 -30.85
C ARG A 280 -24.49 7.75 -30.45
N CYS A 281 -23.58 6.81 -30.19
CA CYS A 281 -23.92 5.45 -29.80
C CYS A 281 -24.08 5.35 -28.29
N SER A 282 -25.18 4.75 -27.83
CA SER A 282 -25.36 4.40 -26.42
C SER A 282 -24.31 3.37 -25.97
N TYR A 283 -24.15 3.21 -24.66
CA TYR A 283 -23.25 2.21 -24.13
C TYR A 283 -23.47 0.82 -24.74
N ASN A 284 -24.72 0.42 -24.96
CA ASN A 284 -25.06 -0.91 -25.49
C ASN A 284 -24.68 -1.07 -26.97
N GLN A 285 -24.80 -0.01 -27.75
CA GLN A 285 -24.49 0.00 -29.17
C GLN A 285 -23.02 0.00 -29.52
N LEU A 286 -22.19 0.55 -28.62
CA LEU A 286 -20.74 0.58 -28.80
C LEU A 286 -20.16 -0.83 -28.76
N THR A 287 -19.23 -1.11 -29.70
CA THR A 287 -18.51 -2.39 -29.79
C THR A 287 -17.01 -2.19 -29.65
N LEU A 288 -16.33 -3.20 -29.08
CA LEU A 288 -14.87 -3.16 -28.92
C LEU A 288 -14.19 -3.08 -30.28
N GLY A 289 -13.19 -2.21 -30.39
CA GLY A 289 -12.46 -1.98 -31.63
C GLY A 289 -13.15 -1.02 -32.61
N GLN A 290 -14.39 -0.59 -32.35
CA GLN A 290 -15.06 0.44 -33.12
C GLN A 290 -14.24 1.73 -33.12
N GLN A 291 -13.91 2.26 -34.31
CA GLN A 291 -12.95 3.35 -34.47
C GLN A 291 -13.49 4.49 -35.32
N LEU A 292 -13.30 5.71 -34.82
CA LEU A 292 -13.42 6.94 -35.57
C LEU A 292 -12.03 7.43 -35.96
N ILE A 293 -11.87 7.83 -37.23
CA ILE A 293 -10.73 8.64 -37.71
C ILE A 293 -11.27 10.02 -38.04
N THR A 294 -10.71 11.06 -37.44
CA THR A 294 -11.15 12.45 -37.66
C THR A 294 -10.55 13.04 -38.93
N LEU A 295 -11.07 14.20 -39.33
CA LEU A 295 -10.41 15.05 -40.30
C LEU A 295 -9.08 15.57 -39.73
N GLU A 296 -8.21 16.00 -40.62
CA GLU A 296 -6.94 16.67 -40.29
C GLU A 296 -7.16 18.11 -39.85
N ARG A 297 -6.31 18.59 -38.95
CA ARG A 297 -6.19 19.98 -38.54
C ARG A 297 -4.73 20.39 -38.54
N GLU A 298 -4.43 21.48 -39.25
CA GLU A 298 -3.13 22.16 -39.19
C GLU A 298 -2.95 22.82 -37.81
N VAL A 299 -1.77 22.71 -37.24
CA VAL A 299 -1.33 23.40 -36.02
C VAL A 299 -0.55 24.65 -36.45
N THR A 300 -1.13 25.82 -36.26
CA THR A 300 -0.53 27.09 -36.72
C THR A 300 0.32 27.75 -35.61
N VAL A 301 1.18 28.70 -36.02
CA VAL A 301 1.88 29.56 -35.07
C VAL A 301 0.90 30.35 -34.20
N GLU A 302 -0.20 30.85 -34.80
CA GLU A 302 -1.24 31.59 -34.08
C GLU A 302 -1.93 30.76 -33.02
N ASP A 303 -2.19 29.46 -33.29
CA ASP A 303 -2.74 28.53 -32.31
C ASP A 303 -1.83 28.41 -31.08
N ILE A 304 -0.51 28.26 -31.32
CA ILE A 304 0.49 28.12 -30.25
C ILE A 304 0.54 29.39 -29.40
N GLU A 305 0.61 30.56 -30.05
CA GLU A 305 0.69 31.88 -29.38
C GLU A 305 -0.61 32.19 -28.61
N THR A 306 -1.75 31.92 -29.24
CA THR A 306 -3.07 32.10 -28.58
C THR A 306 -3.17 31.22 -27.35
N PHE A 307 -2.79 29.96 -27.44
CA PHE A 307 -2.83 29.03 -26.31
C PHE A 307 -1.88 29.46 -25.19
N ALA A 308 -0.67 29.87 -25.54
CA ALA A 308 0.30 30.39 -24.58
C ALA A 308 -0.25 31.59 -23.80
N HIS A 309 -0.83 32.55 -24.49
CA HIS A 309 -1.40 33.76 -23.88
C HIS A 309 -2.67 33.42 -23.04
N PHE A 310 -3.48 32.51 -23.51
CA PHE A 310 -4.71 32.11 -22.82
C PHE A 310 -4.41 31.36 -21.51
N THR A 311 -3.41 30.47 -21.51
CA THR A 311 -3.07 29.61 -20.37
C THR A 311 -1.99 30.21 -19.46
N GLY A 312 -1.16 31.14 -19.97
CA GLY A 312 0.03 31.63 -19.31
C GLY A 312 1.26 30.73 -19.48
N ASP A 313 1.15 29.61 -20.24
CA ASP A 313 2.29 28.74 -20.54
C ASP A 313 3.13 29.32 -21.67
N THR A 314 4.01 30.23 -21.29
CA THR A 314 4.95 30.91 -22.19
C THR A 314 6.36 30.29 -22.18
N PHE A 315 6.42 28.97 -21.94
CA PHE A 315 7.69 28.26 -21.94
C PHE A 315 8.46 28.46 -23.25
N TYR A 316 9.77 28.65 -23.17
CA TYR A 316 10.60 29.06 -24.32
C TYR A 316 10.44 28.17 -25.55
N ALA A 317 10.25 26.87 -25.38
CA ALA A 317 10.10 25.91 -26.47
C ALA A 317 8.89 26.21 -27.38
N HIS A 318 7.90 26.93 -26.87
CA HIS A 318 6.69 27.32 -27.57
C HIS A 318 6.81 28.73 -28.17
N MET A 319 7.59 29.62 -27.53
CA MET A 319 7.59 31.06 -27.83
C MET A 319 8.84 31.57 -28.54
N ASP A 320 9.98 30.92 -28.36
CA ASP A 320 11.29 31.39 -28.89
C ASP A 320 11.92 30.33 -29.79
N ALA A 321 11.89 30.57 -31.11
CA ALA A 321 12.43 29.64 -32.10
C ALA A 321 13.93 29.38 -31.92
N GLU A 322 14.71 30.43 -31.58
CA GLU A 322 16.16 30.30 -31.42
C GLU A 322 16.52 29.55 -30.14
N ALA A 323 15.75 29.75 -29.09
CA ALA A 323 15.93 28.98 -27.86
C ALA A 323 15.47 27.53 -28.04
N ALA A 324 14.37 27.29 -28.75
CA ALA A 324 13.87 25.92 -29.02
C ALA A 324 14.91 25.11 -29.82
N LYS A 325 15.52 25.68 -30.88
CA LYS A 325 16.56 25.00 -31.67
C LYS A 325 17.82 24.64 -30.90
N ARG A 326 18.08 25.26 -29.75
CA ARG A 326 19.20 24.86 -28.88
C ARG A 326 18.88 23.63 -28.03
N ASN A 327 17.61 23.26 -27.94
CA ASN A 327 17.21 22.04 -27.26
C ASN A 327 17.40 20.84 -28.19
N PRO A 328 18.07 19.77 -27.76
CA PRO A 328 18.35 18.61 -28.63
C PRO A 328 17.11 17.84 -29.07
N PHE A 329 15.97 18.09 -28.46
CA PHE A 329 14.69 17.40 -28.73
C PHE A 329 13.75 18.21 -29.64
N PHE A 330 14.01 19.51 -29.88
CA PHE A 330 13.09 20.36 -30.62
C PHE A 330 13.81 20.98 -31.85
N PRO A 331 13.33 20.72 -33.07
CA PRO A 331 13.93 21.29 -34.27
C PRO A 331 13.54 22.75 -34.49
N ASP A 332 12.40 23.19 -33.97
CA ASP A 332 11.88 24.56 -33.95
C ASP A 332 10.87 24.70 -32.78
N ARG A 333 10.09 25.79 -32.75
CA ARG A 333 8.99 25.95 -31.81
C ARG A 333 7.99 24.79 -31.95
N VAL A 334 7.58 24.25 -30.84
CA VAL A 334 6.66 23.10 -30.76
C VAL A 334 5.35 23.47 -30.09
N ALA A 335 4.29 22.82 -30.48
CA ALA A 335 3.00 22.96 -29.84
C ALA A 335 3.03 22.45 -28.38
N HIS A 336 2.26 23.10 -27.50
CA HIS A 336 2.04 22.61 -26.15
C HIS A 336 1.37 21.24 -26.18
N GLY A 337 1.78 20.31 -25.34
CA GLY A 337 1.11 19.01 -25.23
C GLY A 337 -0.38 19.16 -24.90
N TYR A 338 -0.72 20.09 -24.02
CA TYR A 338 -2.12 20.37 -23.67
C TYR A 338 -2.93 21.01 -24.81
N LEU A 339 -2.31 21.79 -25.69
CA LEU A 339 -2.95 22.28 -26.91
C LEU A 339 -3.35 21.12 -27.83
N LEU A 340 -2.44 20.14 -28.01
CA LEU A 340 -2.72 18.95 -28.81
C LEU A 340 -3.88 18.13 -28.23
N LEU A 341 -3.96 17.99 -26.91
CA LEU A 341 -5.09 17.32 -26.25
C LEU A 341 -6.40 18.09 -26.46
N SER A 342 -6.36 19.42 -26.37
CA SER A 342 -7.53 20.28 -26.60
C SER A 342 -8.01 20.20 -28.04
N PHE A 343 -7.09 20.18 -29.00
CA PHE A 343 -7.41 19.98 -30.41
C PHE A 343 -7.98 18.61 -30.69
N ALA A 344 -7.40 17.57 -30.08
CA ALA A 344 -7.91 16.22 -30.19
C ALA A 344 -9.36 16.13 -29.70
N ALA A 345 -9.66 16.71 -28.55
CA ALA A 345 -11.04 16.76 -28.03
C ALA A 345 -11.99 17.48 -29.01
N GLY A 346 -11.58 18.61 -29.59
CA GLY A 346 -12.37 19.32 -30.59
C GLY A 346 -12.56 18.55 -31.91
N LEU A 347 -11.61 17.70 -32.28
CA LEU A 347 -11.67 16.90 -33.50
C LEU A 347 -12.62 15.69 -33.38
N PHE A 348 -12.65 15.05 -32.21
CA PHE A 348 -13.46 13.84 -32.03
C PHE A 348 -14.81 14.09 -31.31
N VAL A 349 -15.11 15.31 -30.85
CA VAL A 349 -16.39 15.58 -30.19
C VAL A 349 -17.54 15.58 -31.19
N ASP A 350 -18.71 15.05 -30.79
CA ASP A 350 -19.98 15.36 -31.42
C ASP A 350 -20.65 16.45 -30.57
N PRO A 351 -20.94 17.62 -31.17
CA PRO A 351 -21.48 18.77 -30.43
C PRO A 351 -22.94 18.64 -29.99
N ASP A 352 -23.67 17.70 -30.58
CA ASP A 352 -25.06 17.50 -30.27
C ASP A 352 -25.24 16.76 -28.92
N GLU A 353 -26.38 16.96 -28.28
CA GLU A 353 -26.78 16.20 -27.12
C GLU A 353 -26.88 14.72 -27.48
N GLY A 354 -26.21 13.88 -26.72
CA GLY A 354 -26.08 12.46 -26.98
C GLY A 354 -25.86 11.60 -25.73
N PRO A 355 -25.60 10.30 -25.92
CA PRO A 355 -25.43 9.36 -24.81
C PRO A 355 -24.12 9.54 -24.02
N VAL A 356 -23.17 10.31 -24.50
CA VAL A 356 -21.97 10.66 -23.74
C VAL A 356 -22.33 11.73 -22.72
N LEU A 357 -22.33 11.35 -21.44
CA LEU A 357 -22.77 12.21 -20.35
C LEU A 357 -21.64 13.11 -19.82
N ALA A 358 -20.42 12.60 -19.74
CA ALA A 358 -19.26 13.34 -19.25
C ALA A 358 -17.93 12.64 -19.61
N ASN A 359 -16.86 13.43 -19.71
CA ASN A 359 -15.51 12.94 -19.60
C ASN A 359 -15.12 12.83 -18.12
N THR A 360 -14.54 11.72 -17.70
CA THR A 360 -14.23 11.45 -16.29
C THR A 360 -12.75 11.36 -16.01
N GLY A 361 -11.91 11.25 -17.04
CA GLY A 361 -10.47 11.22 -16.87
C GLY A 361 -9.67 10.88 -18.10
N LEU A 362 -8.36 11.01 -17.95
CA LEU A 362 -7.35 10.58 -18.89
C LEU A 362 -6.38 9.68 -18.16
N ASP A 363 -6.12 8.49 -18.71
CA ASP A 363 -5.13 7.54 -18.20
C ASP A 363 -4.00 7.35 -19.22
N GLU A 364 -2.83 6.98 -18.74
CA GLU A 364 -1.67 6.54 -19.54
C GLU A 364 -1.26 7.53 -20.64
N LEU A 365 -1.40 8.85 -20.40
CA LEU A 365 -1.02 9.88 -21.35
C LEU A 365 0.50 9.88 -21.59
N ARG A 366 0.88 9.85 -22.86
CA ARG A 366 2.26 9.98 -23.34
C ARG A 366 2.34 10.88 -24.55
N PHE A 367 3.29 11.81 -24.55
CA PHE A 367 3.71 12.57 -25.72
C PHE A 367 4.93 11.87 -26.34
N MET A 368 4.79 11.41 -27.58
CA MET A 368 5.76 10.55 -28.25
C MET A 368 6.71 11.35 -29.17
N LYS A 369 6.16 12.36 -29.84
CA LYS A 369 6.88 13.25 -30.77
C LYS A 369 6.41 14.68 -30.59
N PRO A 370 7.31 15.69 -30.73
CA PRO A 370 6.90 17.09 -30.81
C PRO A 370 6.15 17.35 -32.11
N VAL A 371 5.20 18.28 -32.07
CA VAL A 371 4.48 18.79 -33.24
C VAL A 371 4.89 20.27 -33.47
N GLN A 372 5.34 20.60 -34.66
CA GLN A 372 5.74 21.96 -35.04
C GLN A 372 4.58 22.71 -35.66
N ALA A 373 4.67 24.02 -35.70
CA ALA A 373 3.78 24.85 -36.51
C ALA A 373 3.87 24.47 -37.98
N GLY A 374 2.75 24.34 -38.69
CA GLY A 374 2.61 23.90 -40.07
C GLY A 374 2.43 22.38 -40.22
N GLU A 375 2.59 21.60 -39.17
CA GLU A 375 2.20 20.17 -39.18
C GLU A 375 0.71 20.03 -39.00
N SER A 376 0.15 18.97 -39.58
CA SER A 376 -1.27 18.61 -39.40
C SER A 376 -1.41 17.43 -38.47
N ILE A 377 -2.47 17.42 -37.68
CA ILE A 377 -2.81 16.31 -36.81
C ILE A 377 -4.22 15.79 -37.11
N HIS A 378 -4.44 14.51 -36.88
CA HIS A 378 -5.75 13.89 -36.84
C HIS A 378 -5.81 12.87 -35.67
N VAL A 379 -7.01 12.41 -35.36
CA VAL A 379 -7.22 11.53 -34.20
C VAL A 379 -7.81 10.21 -34.64
N ALA A 380 -7.26 9.12 -34.11
CA ALA A 380 -7.87 7.79 -34.10
C ALA A 380 -8.44 7.50 -32.71
N LEU A 381 -9.76 7.46 -32.57
CA LEU A 381 -10.50 7.19 -31.36
C LEU A 381 -11.12 5.79 -31.43
N THR A 382 -10.66 4.86 -30.59
CA THR A 382 -11.07 3.44 -30.63
C THR A 382 -11.68 3.00 -29.32
N VAL A 383 -12.83 2.33 -29.34
CA VAL A 383 -13.44 1.72 -28.13
C VAL A 383 -12.55 0.63 -27.61
N MET A 384 -11.94 0.84 -26.46
CA MET A 384 -10.96 -0.06 -25.86
C MET A 384 -11.57 -1.01 -24.85
N ALA A 385 -12.44 -0.52 -23.98
CA ALA A 385 -13.10 -1.33 -22.96
C ALA A 385 -14.42 -0.71 -22.54
N LYS A 386 -15.31 -1.52 -22.00
CA LYS A 386 -16.62 -1.11 -21.51
C LYS A 386 -16.85 -1.73 -20.14
N THR A 387 -17.27 -0.94 -19.16
CA THR A 387 -17.54 -1.40 -17.79
C THR A 387 -18.86 -0.83 -17.30
N PRO A 388 -19.88 -1.65 -17.01
CA PRO A 388 -21.12 -1.16 -16.39
C PRO A 388 -20.81 -0.53 -15.03
N ARG A 389 -21.43 0.61 -14.72
CA ARG A 389 -21.22 1.31 -13.43
C ARG A 389 -22.49 1.38 -12.59
N THR A 390 -23.61 1.69 -13.21
CA THR A 390 -24.93 1.75 -12.58
C THR A 390 -25.98 1.16 -13.52
N ASP A 391 -27.25 1.24 -13.17
CA ASP A 391 -28.37 0.83 -14.03
C ASP A 391 -28.65 1.82 -15.17
N THR A 392 -28.05 3.01 -15.14
CA THR A 392 -28.31 4.09 -16.11
C THR A 392 -27.15 4.40 -17.02
N TYR A 393 -25.90 4.08 -16.62
CA TYR A 393 -24.71 4.34 -17.43
C TYR A 393 -23.59 3.32 -17.18
N GLY A 394 -22.69 3.21 -18.16
CA GLY A 394 -21.41 2.54 -18.06
C GLY A 394 -20.24 3.46 -18.40
N GLU A 395 -19.07 3.09 -17.97
CA GLU A 395 -17.80 3.71 -18.37
C GLU A 395 -17.34 3.09 -19.70
N VAL A 396 -17.00 3.93 -20.65
CA VAL A 396 -16.30 3.56 -21.88
C VAL A 396 -14.89 4.08 -21.82
N ARG A 397 -13.95 3.21 -22.05
CA ARG A 397 -12.53 3.53 -22.17
C ARG A 397 -12.16 3.54 -23.65
N TRP A 398 -11.60 4.64 -24.09
CA TRP A 398 -11.21 4.88 -25.47
C TRP A 398 -9.70 4.89 -25.58
N TYR A 399 -9.12 4.17 -26.53
CA TYR A 399 -7.73 4.33 -26.93
C TYR A 399 -7.65 5.45 -27.96
N VAL A 400 -7.01 6.54 -27.59
CA VAL A 400 -6.87 7.74 -28.40
C VAL A 400 -5.42 7.83 -28.88
N ARG A 401 -5.25 7.99 -30.18
CA ARG A 401 -3.96 8.33 -30.80
C ARG A 401 -4.11 9.62 -31.57
N ILE A 402 -3.23 10.57 -31.32
CA ILE A 402 -3.03 11.76 -32.14
C ILE A 402 -1.90 11.43 -33.10
N LEU A 403 -2.17 11.54 -34.38
CA LEU A 403 -1.20 11.24 -35.44
C LEU A 403 -0.91 12.52 -36.24
N ASN A 404 0.34 12.64 -36.73
CA ASN A 404 0.70 13.71 -37.67
C ASN A 404 0.35 13.33 -39.12
N GLN A 405 0.68 14.20 -40.09
CA GLN A 405 0.47 13.97 -41.52
C GLN A 405 1.20 12.75 -42.07
N ASP A 406 2.28 12.31 -41.40
CA ASP A 406 3.08 11.14 -41.78
C ASP A 406 2.57 9.85 -41.11
N SER A 407 1.45 9.90 -40.42
CA SER A 407 0.88 8.80 -39.62
C SER A 407 1.74 8.38 -38.42
N ASP A 408 2.65 9.21 -37.99
CA ASP A 408 3.41 9.00 -36.76
C ASP A 408 2.56 9.35 -35.55
N VAL A 409 2.60 8.52 -34.51
CA VAL A 409 1.91 8.80 -33.25
C VAL A 409 2.67 9.92 -32.50
N VAL A 410 2.03 11.06 -32.36
CA VAL A 410 2.57 12.21 -31.62
C VAL A 410 2.16 12.22 -30.15
N ALA A 411 0.95 11.71 -29.85
CA ALA A 411 0.52 11.44 -28.50
C ALA A 411 -0.47 10.26 -28.46
N GLU A 412 -0.50 9.56 -27.34
CA GLU A 412 -1.50 8.52 -27.07
C GLU A 412 -1.96 8.58 -25.62
N TYR A 413 -3.22 8.20 -25.39
CA TYR A 413 -3.81 8.14 -24.05
C TYR A 413 -5.08 7.31 -24.04
N GLN A 414 -5.61 7.05 -22.85
CA GLN A 414 -6.93 6.46 -22.66
C GLN A 414 -7.89 7.54 -22.15
N LEU A 415 -8.91 7.85 -22.94
CA LEU A 415 -10.01 8.73 -22.51
C LEU A 415 -11.08 7.89 -21.81
N LEU A 416 -11.62 8.41 -20.73
CA LEU A 416 -12.70 7.80 -19.95
C LEU A 416 -13.96 8.63 -20.07
N THR A 417 -15.05 8.01 -20.51
CA THR A 417 -16.36 8.68 -20.62
C THR A 417 -17.43 7.90 -19.89
N MET A 418 -18.41 8.61 -19.36
CA MET A 418 -19.69 8.06 -18.92
C MET A 418 -20.64 8.04 -20.11
N ASN A 419 -21.14 6.85 -20.45
CA ASN A 419 -22.10 6.68 -21.56
C ASN A 419 -23.40 6.10 -21.03
N ALA A 420 -24.52 6.76 -21.34
CA ALA A 420 -25.86 6.28 -21.01
C ALA A 420 -26.17 4.96 -21.69
N PHE A 421 -26.92 4.10 -21.01
CA PHE A 421 -27.54 2.94 -21.65
C PHE A 421 -28.62 3.40 -22.59
N GLU A 422 -28.90 2.60 -23.60
CA GLU A 422 -30.10 2.77 -24.38
C GLU A 422 -31.30 2.50 -23.46
N HIS A 423 -32.12 3.53 -23.19
CA HIS A 423 -33.37 3.30 -22.51
C HIS A 423 -34.25 2.47 -23.44
N SER A 424 -34.59 1.25 -23.07
CA SER A 424 -35.72 0.57 -23.63
C SER A 424 -36.92 1.47 -23.36
N SER A 425 -37.39 2.16 -24.40
CA SER A 425 -38.69 2.77 -24.38
C SER A 425 -39.72 1.64 -24.35
N GLU A 426 -39.97 1.09 -23.17
CA GLU A 426 -41.20 0.36 -22.92
C GLU A 426 -42.30 1.40 -22.78
N LEU A 427 -43.03 1.56 -23.88
CA LEU A 427 -44.38 2.11 -23.93
C LEU A 427 -45.35 1.18 -23.17
#